data_563be4f07105a49b50a730bbffdb6769
#
_entry.id   563be4f07105a49b50a730bbffdb6769
#
_cell.length_a   1.000
_cell.length_b   1.000
_cell.length_c   1.000
_cell.angle_alpha   90.00
_cell.angle_beta   90.00
_cell.angle_gamma   90.00
#
_symmetry.space_group_name_H-M   'P 1'
#
loop_
_entity.id
_entity.type
_entity.pdbx_description
1 polymer ?
#
loop_
_entity_poly.entity_id
_entity_poly.type
_entity_poly.pdbx_seq_one_letter_code
_entity_poly.pdbx_strand_id
1 'polypeptide(L)'
;MLVLSLRALALITNSAIIRPVNFDYLGFLMSKLHSISQPDSILGTDMNQLFTPEVIRGLQGFLSIVNNGINLKDGYAMSPALAQQGLYAAEVKYLKSNPEIAQLFEERYLAPNPDLDKLAKLPKDSLGFAYASYLLSNNYVQDFYPPMEVVDDESYYYMRIQQTHDIWHTVNGWLDSIGGIKLAAFQLAQTRSSLLTLAITSTTLNAIKMNQDINPMVAFLQEGYNVGLKAKPFLAQKWEEAWEKPLAEWRAELNITHVGNVRTEEASLAAV
;
A
#
# COMPACT_ATOMS: atom_id res chain seq x y z
N MET A 1 -1.01 2.54 9.80
CA MET A 1 -0.07 3.23 8.93
C MET A 1 -0.43 3.26 7.47
N LEU A 2 -0.79 2.16 6.84
CA LEU A 2 -1.65 2.29 5.65
C LEU A 2 -2.74 3.35 5.88
N VAL A 3 -3.21 3.55 7.13
CA VAL A 3 -4.18 4.60 7.54
C VAL A 3 -3.67 6.01 7.30
N LEU A 4 -2.37 6.30 7.30
CA LEU A 4 -1.88 7.67 7.06
C LEU A 4 -1.63 7.94 5.60
N SER A 5 -1.06 6.99 4.87
CA SER A 5 -1.07 7.12 3.41
C SER A 5 -2.51 7.19 2.90
N LEU A 6 -3.43 6.50 3.57
CA LEU A 6 -4.85 6.51 3.29
C LEU A 6 -5.58 7.75 3.86
N ARG A 7 -5.20 8.25 5.06
CA ARG A 7 -5.76 9.50 5.62
C ARG A 7 -5.29 10.74 4.86
N ALA A 8 -4.13 10.68 4.27
CA ALA A 8 -3.60 11.77 3.47
C ALA A 8 -4.33 11.96 2.14
N LEU A 9 -4.64 10.86 1.50
CA LEU A 9 -5.55 10.88 0.38
C LEU A 9 -6.95 11.39 0.81
N ALA A 10 -7.41 11.06 2.03
CA ALA A 10 -8.67 11.53 2.59
C ALA A 10 -8.67 13.02 2.95
N LEU A 11 -7.53 13.62 3.35
CA LEU A 11 -7.43 15.05 3.66
C LEU A 11 -7.52 15.94 2.41
N ILE A 12 -7.13 15.42 1.25
CA ILE A 12 -7.37 16.10 -0.03
C ILE A 12 -8.86 16.08 -0.42
N THR A 13 -9.64 15.13 0.16
CA THR A 13 -11.04 14.88 -0.20
C THR A 13 -12.09 15.48 0.75
N ASN A 14 -11.72 16.11 1.86
CA ASN A 14 -12.67 16.43 2.95
C ASN A 14 -13.18 17.87 2.96
N SER A 15 -13.80 18.32 1.87
CA SER A 15 -14.68 19.50 1.95
C SER A 15 -15.76 19.49 0.87
N ALA A 16 -16.87 18.81 1.15
CA ALA A 16 -18.23 19.19 0.74
C ALA A 16 -19.25 18.10 1.09
N ILE A 17 -20.42 18.49 1.48
CA ILE A 17 -21.57 17.71 1.90
C ILE A 17 -22.03 16.77 0.76
N ILE A 18 -21.90 15.45 0.96
CA ILE A 18 -22.37 14.44 0.00
C ILE A 18 -23.72 13.91 0.45
N ARG A 19 -24.73 13.97 -0.45
CA ARG A 19 -25.96 13.19 -0.30
C ARG A 19 -25.64 11.70 -0.51
N PRO A 20 -26.17 10.78 0.32
CA PRO A 20 -25.94 9.35 0.15
C PRO A 20 -26.46 8.90 -1.24
N VAL A 21 -25.62 8.18 -1.96
CA VAL A 21 -26.03 7.51 -3.21
C VAL A 21 -27.02 6.41 -2.85
N ASN A 22 -28.18 6.46 -3.47
CA ASN A 22 -29.29 5.56 -3.24
C ASN A 22 -28.87 4.12 -3.56
N PHE A 23 -28.92 3.22 -2.56
CA PHE A 23 -28.61 1.80 -2.68
C PHE A 23 -29.48 1.07 -3.71
N ASP A 24 -30.57 1.67 -4.15
CA ASP A 24 -31.48 1.15 -5.19
C ASP A 24 -30.83 1.01 -6.55
N TYR A 25 -29.75 1.78 -6.85
CA TYR A 25 -29.07 1.67 -8.15
C TYR A 25 -28.26 0.37 -8.28
N LEU A 26 -27.67 -0.10 -7.20
CA LEU A 26 -26.97 -1.40 -7.18
C LEU A 26 -27.99 -2.55 -7.28
N GLY A 27 -29.10 -2.45 -6.57
CA GLY A 27 -30.25 -3.35 -6.69
C GLY A 27 -30.84 -3.37 -8.10
N PHE A 28 -30.94 -2.20 -8.73
CA PHE A 28 -31.37 -2.06 -10.14
C PHE A 28 -30.38 -2.69 -11.12
N LEU A 29 -29.08 -2.46 -10.96
CA LEU A 29 -28.04 -3.11 -11.78
C LEU A 29 -28.06 -4.63 -11.59
N MET A 30 -28.17 -5.11 -10.37
CA MET A 30 -28.24 -6.54 -10.07
C MET A 30 -29.55 -7.18 -10.58
N SER A 31 -30.68 -6.47 -10.51
CA SER A 31 -31.94 -6.95 -11.12
C SER A 31 -31.90 -6.96 -12.65
N LYS A 32 -31.23 -5.99 -13.27
CA LYS A 32 -31.01 -5.98 -14.73
C LYS A 32 -30.04 -7.07 -15.16
N LEU A 33 -28.98 -7.33 -14.39
CA LEU A 33 -28.07 -8.45 -14.65
C LEU A 33 -28.78 -9.80 -14.49
N HIS A 34 -29.72 -9.93 -13.56
CA HIS A 34 -30.53 -11.14 -13.38
C HIS A 34 -31.61 -11.32 -14.48
N SER A 35 -32.05 -10.25 -15.12
CA SER A 35 -33.03 -10.27 -16.21
C SER A 35 -32.42 -10.49 -17.61
N ILE A 36 -31.11 -10.48 -17.73
CA ILE A 36 -30.39 -10.91 -18.93
C ILE A 36 -30.36 -12.43 -18.89
N SER A 37 -31.42 -13.06 -19.45
CA SER A 37 -31.49 -14.49 -19.68
C SER A 37 -30.25 -14.94 -20.45
N GLN A 38 -29.38 -15.71 -19.78
CA GLN A 38 -28.19 -16.39 -20.32
C GLN A 38 -27.57 -15.67 -21.54
N PRO A 39 -26.67 -14.73 -21.34
CA PRO A 39 -25.76 -14.40 -22.39
C PRO A 39 -24.79 -15.55 -22.54
N ASP A 40 -24.71 -16.10 -23.74
CA ASP A 40 -23.56 -16.89 -24.14
C ASP A 40 -22.31 -16.16 -23.65
N SER A 41 -21.49 -16.85 -22.90
CA SER A 41 -20.34 -16.37 -22.14
C SER A 41 -19.72 -15.07 -22.68
N ILE A 42 -19.79 -13.99 -21.94
CA ILE A 42 -18.86 -12.88 -22.16
C ILE A 42 -17.47 -13.48 -21.92
N LEU A 43 -16.74 -13.72 -23.01
CA LEU A 43 -15.37 -14.27 -23.05
C LEU A 43 -15.21 -15.74 -22.53
N GLY A 44 -16.22 -16.58 -22.57
CA GLY A 44 -16.09 -18.00 -22.19
C GLY A 44 -15.98 -18.27 -20.68
N THR A 45 -16.24 -17.28 -19.82
CA THR A 45 -16.16 -17.41 -18.37
C THR A 45 -17.54 -17.63 -17.76
N ASP A 46 -17.69 -18.66 -16.92
CA ASP A 46 -18.92 -18.87 -16.14
C ASP A 46 -19.20 -17.68 -15.23
N MET A 47 -20.33 -17.00 -15.42
CA MET A 47 -20.74 -15.83 -14.65
C MET A 47 -20.81 -16.13 -13.14
N ASN A 48 -21.08 -17.36 -12.73
CA ASN A 48 -21.06 -17.76 -11.32
C ASN A 48 -19.65 -17.74 -10.73
N GLN A 49 -18.62 -17.94 -11.55
CA GLN A 49 -17.22 -17.80 -11.12
C GLN A 49 -16.76 -16.33 -11.06
N LEU A 50 -17.40 -15.45 -11.85
CA LEU A 50 -17.09 -14.02 -11.84
C LEU A 50 -17.73 -13.27 -10.66
N PHE A 51 -18.88 -13.72 -10.15
CA PHE A 51 -19.65 -13.02 -9.13
C PHE A 51 -19.74 -13.81 -7.82
N THR A 52 -18.60 -14.30 -7.34
CA THR A 52 -18.53 -14.91 -6.01
C THR A 52 -18.76 -13.87 -4.90
N PRO A 53 -19.11 -14.27 -3.68
CA PRO A 53 -19.24 -13.36 -2.54
C PRO A 53 -17.97 -12.51 -2.29
N GLU A 54 -16.80 -13.06 -2.56
CA GLU A 54 -15.50 -12.39 -2.43
C GLU A 54 -15.38 -11.25 -3.46
N VAL A 55 -15.66 -11.54 -4.73
CA VAL A 55 -15.65 -10.56 -5.82
C VAL A 55 -16.68 -9.45 -5.56
N ILE A 56 -17.86 -9.80 -5.11
CA ILE A 56 -18.91 -8.81 -4.76
C ILE A 56 -18.42 -7.89 -3.62
N ARG A 57 -17.84 -8.46 -2.56
CA ARG A 57 -17.26 -7.67 -1.46
C ARG A 57 -16.12 -6.78 -1.93
N GLY A 58 -15.26 -7.30 -2.81
CA GLY A 58 -14.17 -6.53 -3.41
C GLY A 58 -14.67 -5.33 -4.22
N LEU A 59 -15.69 -5.53 -5.05
CA LEU A 59 -16.34 -4.45 -5.80
C LEU A 59 -17.03 -3.44 -4.88
N GLN A 60 -17.66 -3.88 -3.80
CA GLN A 60 -18.23 -2.99 -2.79
C GLN A 60 -17.15 -2.14 -2.12
N GLY A 61 -16.01 -2.73 -1.75
CA GLY A 61 -14.86 -2.01 -1.20
C GLY A 61 -14.32 -0.96 -2.18
N PHE A 62 -14.13 -1.34 -3.44
CA PHE A 62 -13.72 -0.42 -4.50
C PHE A 62 -14.69 0.76 -4.66
N LEU A 63 -15.98 0.48 -4.79
CA LEU A 63 -17.01 1.51 -4.95
C LEU A 63 -17.17 2.37 -3.69
N SER A 64 -16.95 1.80 -2.50
CA SER A 64 -16.94 2.56 -1.26
C SER A 64 -15.82 3.60 -1.26
N ILE A 65 -14.62 3.24 -1.68
CA ILE A 65 -13.50 4.19 -1.82
C ILE A 65 -13.83 5.28 -2.83
N VAL A 66 -14.37 4.91 -3.99
CA VAL A 66 -14.79 5.89 -5.02
C VAL A 66 -15.83 6.88 -4.47
N ASN A 67 -16.69 6.46 -3.57
CA ASN A 67 -17.76 7.29 -3.03
C ASN A 67 -17.36 8.11 -1.81
N ASN A 68 -16.56 7.54 -0.92
CA ASN A 68 -16.35 8.06 0.44
C ASN A 68 -14.87 8.41 0.72
N GLY A 69 -13.98 8.18 -0.26
CA GLY A 69 -12.54 8.27 -0.06
C GLY A 69 -11.96 6.99 0.53
N ILE A 70 -10.63 6.95 0.56
CA ILE A 70 -9.91 5.73 0.93
C ILE A 70 -9.96 5.49 2.44
N ASN A 71 -10.23 4.25 2.82
CA ASN A 71 -10.08 3.74 4.17
C ASN A 71 -9.55 2.29 4.14
N LEU A 72 -8.99 1.87 5.26
CA LEU A 72 -8.30 0.59 5.34
C LEU A 72 -9.24 -0.62 5.17
N LYS A 73 -10.43 -0.54 5.78
CA LYS A 73 -11.42 -1.63 5.73
C LYS A 73 -11.84 -1.94 4.31
N ASP A 74 -12.15 -0.91 3.52
CA ASP A 74 -12.56 -1.06 2.13
C ASP A 74 -11.40 -1.53 1.25
N GLY A 75 -10.18 -1.05 1.54
CA GLY A 75 -8.96 -1.55 0.90
C GLY A 75 -8.80 -3.06 1.10
N TYR A 76 -8.86 -3.52 2.34
CA TYR A 76 -8.76 -4.96 2.63
C TYR A 76 -9.92 -5.79 2.11
N ALA A 77 -11.12 -5.24 1.96
CA ALA A 77 -12.25 -5.95 1.37
C ALA A 77 -11.99 -6.41 -0.08
N MET A 78 -11.06 -5.76 -0.79
CA MET A 78 -10.66 -6.14 -2.14
C MET A 78 -9.72 -7.36 -2.18
N SER A 79 -8.93 -7.60 -1.12
CA SER A 79 -7.89 -8.63 -1.10
C SER A 79 -8.38 -10.06 -1.41
N PRO A 80 -9.49 -10.57 -0.82
CA PRO A 80 -9.96 -11.93 -1.14
C PRO A 80 -10.36 -12.10 -2.61
N ALA A 81 -10.93 -11.05 -3.22
CA ALA A 81 -11.28 -11.08 -4.63
C ALA A 81 -10.03 -11.17 -5.52
N LEU A 82 -8.97 -10.41 -5.19
CA LEU A 82 -7.72 -10.44 -5.93
C LEU A 82 -7.01 -11.79 -5.82
N ALA A 83 -7.00 -12.38 -4.62
CA ALA A 83 -6.46 -13.72 -4.38
C ALA A 83 -7.21 -14.76 -5.22
N GLN A 84 -8.55 -14.74 -5.20
CA GLN A 84 -9.39 -15.67 -5.96
C GLN A 84 -9.18 -15.57 -7.47
N GLN A 85 -8.86 -14.39 -7.99
CA GLN A 85 -8.52 -14.18 -9.39
C GLN A 85 -7.06 -14.53 -9.73
N GLY A 86 -6.31 -15.08 -8.78
CA GLY A 86 -4.91 -15.49 -8.98
C GLY A 86 -3.93 -14.33 -9.15
N LEU A 87 -4.32 -13.11 -8.80
CA LEU A 87 -3.46 -11.94 -8.98
C LEU A 87 -2.29 -11.95 -8.00
N TYR A 88 -2.50 -12.39 -6.76
CA TYR A 88 -1.40 -12.54 -5.80
C TYR A 88 -0.40 -13.62 -6.20
N ALA A 89 -0.90 -14.76 -6.73
CA ALA A 89 -0.03 -15.78 -7.30
C ALA A 89 0.82 -15.23 -8.47
N ALA A 90 0.24 -14.37 -9.31
CA ALA A 90 0.97 -13.71 -10.40
C ALA A 90 2.01 -12.71 -9.88
N GLU A 91 1.70 -11.94 -8.83
CA GLU A 91 2.64 -11.05 -8.16
C GLU A 91 3.81 -11.82 -7.55
N VAL A 92 3.53 -12.88 -6.80
CA VAL A 92 4.56 -13.77 -6.21
C VAL A 92 5.44 -14.39 -7.28
N LYS A 93 4.86 -14.89 -8.37
CA LYS A 93 5.62 -15.44 -9.50
C LYS A 93 6.56 -14.39 -10.10
N TYR A 94 6.10 -13.14 -10.25
CA TYR A 94 6.94 -12.05 -10.70
C TYR A 94 8.07 -11.75 -9.71
N LEU A 95 7.76 -11.63 -8.43
CA LEU A 95 8.74 -11.33 -7.39
C LEU A 95 9.83 -12.40 -7.29
N LYS A 96 9.44 -13.68 -7.33
CA LYS A 96 10.39 -14.82 -7.30
C LYS A 96 11.21 -14.96 -8.59
N SER A 97 10.96 -14.19 -9.63
CA SER A 97 11.87 -14.11 -10.79
C SER A 97 13.16 -13.36 -10.45
N ASN A 98 13.20 -12.59 -9.37
CA ASN A 98 14.43 -12.01 -8.82
C ASN A 98 15.06 -13.01 -7.82
N PRO A 99 16.33 -13.45 -8.01
CA PRO A 99 16.96 -14.45 -7.15
C PRO A 99 17.06 -14.05 -5.68
N GLU A 100 17.33 -12.77 -5.38
CA GLU A 100 17.44 -12.28 -4.00
C GLU A 100 16.09 -12.33 -3.28
N ILE A 101 15.01 -11.98 -3.98
CA ILE A 101 13.66 -12.11 -3.44
C ILE A 101 13.27 -13.59 -3.32
N ALA A 102 13.57 -14.43 -4.32
CA ALA A 102 13.27 -15.86 -4.28
C ALA A 102 13.91 -16.52 -3.06
N GLN A 103 15.16 -16.19 -2.74
CA GLN A 103 15.86 -16.70 -1.55
C GLN A 103 15.09 -16.31 -0.28
N LEU A 104 14.64 -15.09 -0.15
CA LEU A 104 13.88 -14.62 1.02
C LEU A 104 12.56 -15.41 1.20
N PHE A 105 11.90 -15.75 0.09
CA PHE A 105 10.71 -16.61 0.10
C PHE A 105 11.03 -18.03 0.56
N GLU A 106 12.15 -18.62 0.14
CA GLU A 106 12.58 -19.95 0.56
C GLU A 106 12.91 -19.99 2.05
N GLU A 107 13.58 -18.96 2.54
CA GLU A 107 13.94 -18.83 3.95
C GLU A 107 12.73 -18.50 4.85
N ARG A 108 11.61 -18.02 4.29
CA ARG A 108 10.46 -17.51 5.07
C ARG A 108 10.90 -16.48 6.13
N TYR A 109 11.86 -15.63 5.76
CA TYR A 109 12.41 -14.67 6.69
C TYR A 109 11.37 -13.68 7.20
N LEU A 110 11.09 -13.76 8.50
CA LEU A 110 10.26 -12.82 9.26
C LEU A 110 10.98 -12.48 10.56
N ALA A 111 11.14 -11.20 10.83
CA ALA A 111 11.72 -10.74 12.10
C ALA A 111 10.60 -10.42 13.11
N PRO A 112 10.88 -10.57 14.42
CA PRO A 112 9.96 -10.05 15.43
C PRO A 112 9.88 -8.51 15.35
N ASN A 113 8.78 -7.95 15.87
CA ASN A 113 8.68 -6.50 16.01
C ASN A 113 9.84 -5.98 16.87
N PRO A 114 10.56 -4.96 16.41
CA PRO A 114 11.68 -4.42 17.16
C PRO A 114 11.22 -3.62 18.38
N ASP A 115 12.06 -3.60 19.41
CA ASP A 115 11.88 -2.75 20.58
C ASP A 115 12.21 -1.29 20.21
N LEU A 116 11.18 -0.45 20.07
CA LEU A 116 11.34 0.94 19.65
C LEU A 116 12.16 1.77 20.62
N ASP A 117 12.08 1.48 21.95
CA ASP A 117 12.86 2.19 22.96
C ASP A 117 14.36 1.87 22.86
N LYS A 118 14.71 0.67 22.38
CA LYS A 118 16.09 0.31 22.08
C LYS A 118 16.55 0.95 20.80
N LEU A 119 15.75 0.90 19.74
CA LEU A 119 16.08 1.54 18.47
C LEU A 119 16.25 3.07 18.60
N ALA A 120 15.46 3.72 19.43
CA ALA A 120 15.59 5.16 19.70
C ALA A 120 16.90 5.57 20.41
N LYS A 121 17.67 4.60 20.90
CA LYS A 121 18.99 4.84 21.52
C LYS A 121 20.16 4.60 20.57
N LEU A 122 19.90 4.11 19.37
CA LEU A 122 20.91 3.91 18.33
C LEU A 122 21.48 5.26 17.83
N PRO A 123 22.59 5.25 17.09
CA PRO A 123 23.12 6.46 16.44
C PRO A 123 22.04 7.18 15.65
N LYS A 124 22.02 8.52 15.75
CA LYS A 124 20.96 9.35 15.14
C LYS A 124 20.85 9.23 13.61
N ASP A 125 21.91 8.85 12.96
CA ASP A 125 22.00 8.61 11.52
C ASP A 125 21.64 7.18 11.10
N SER A 126 21.37 6.28 12.06
CA SER A 126 21.00 4.90 11.79
C SER A 126 19.56 4.74 11.30
N LEU A 127 19.32 3.64 10.56
CA LEU A 127 17.96 3.25 10.16
C LEU A 127 17.04 3.06 11.38
N GLY A 128 17.55 2.38 12.42
CA GLY A 128 16.75 2.08 13.62
C GLY A 128 16.32 3.32 14.38
N PHE A 129 17.21 4.30 14.56
CA PHE A 129 16.83 5.57 15.17
C PHE A 129 15.77 6.32 14.35
N ALA A 130 15.97 6.42 13.03
CA ALA A 130 15.03 7.11 12.15
C ALA A 130 13.65 6.44 12.15
N TYR A 131 13.62 5.10 12.08
CA TYR A 131 12.39 4.30 12.14
C TYR A 131 11.66 4.47 13.48
N ALA A 132 12.35 4.31 14.61
CA ALA A 132 11.75 4.49 15.93
C ALA A 132 11.23 5.90 16.15
N SER A 133 12.00 6.92 15.75
CA SER A 133 11.59 8.33 15.83
C SER A 133 10.32 8.59 15.03
N TYR A 134 10.21 8.03 13.82
CA TYR A 134 9.03 8.15 12.98
C TYR A 134 7.78 7.54 13.62
N LEU A 135 7.89 6.31 14.14
CA LEU A 135 6.76 5.63 14.77
C LEU A 135 6.33 6.30 16.08
N LEU A 136 7.29 6.62 16.95
CA LEU A 136 7.01 7.21 18.26
C LEU A 136 6.42 8.62 18.15
N SER A 137 6.95 9.48 17.26
CA SER A 137 6.44 10.84 17.07
C SER A 137 5.00 10.88 16.52
N ASN A 138 4.57 9.82 15.83
CA ASN A 138 3.23 9.72 15.28
C ASN A 138 2.29 8.83 16.13
N ASN A 139 2.74 8.32 17.27
CA ASN A 139 2.00 7.37 18.12
C ASN A 139 1.51 6.14 17.34
N TYR A 140 2.36 5.61 16.45
CA TYR A 140 2.01 4.43 15.67
C TYR A 140 2.24 3.15 16.45
N VAL A 141 1.30 2.21 16.30
CA VAL A 141 1.36 0.89 16.94
C VAL A 141 1.92 -0.11 15.93
N GLN A 142 2.95 -0.84 16.32
CA GLN A 142 3.57 -1.86 15.46
C GLN A 142 2.61 -3.02 15.14
N ASP A 143 1.77 -3.42 16.09
CA ASP A 143 0.76 -4.49 15.94
C ASP A 143 -0.55 -3.97 15.31
N PHE A 144 -0.45 -3.02 14.40
CA PHE A 144 -1.61 -2.42 13.75
C PHE A 144 -2.39 -3.41 12.89
N TYR A 145 -1.69 -4.35 12.26
CA TYR A 145 -2.29 -5.35 11.40
C TYR A 145 -2.74 -6.58 12.20
N PRO A 146 -3.93 -7.15 11.89
CA PRO A 146 -4.35 -8.39 12.54
C PRO A 146 -3.31 -9.49 12.27
N PRO A 147 -3.07 -10.36 13.27
CA PRO A 147 -2.20 -11.52 13.09
C PRO A 147 -2.67 -12.36 11.89
N MET A 148 -1.72 -12.77 11.06
CA MET A 148 -1.96 -13.63 9.91
C MET A 148 -1.02 -14.82 9.96
N GLU A 149 -1.57 -16.02 9.76
CA GLU A 149 -0.75 -17.21 9.62
C GLU A 149 -0.08 -17.26 8.24
N VAL A 150 1.20 -17.53 8.23
CA VAL A 150 1.97 -17.69 6.98
C VAL A 150 1.98 -19.16 6.60
N VAL A 151 1.14 -19.53 5.64
CA VAL A 151 0.95 -20.92 5.19
C VAL A 151 1.51 -21.18 3.79
N ASP A 152 1.65 -20.14 2.99
CA ASP A 152 2.10 -20.21 1.60
C ASP A 152 2.92 -18.98 1.18
N ASP A 153 3.29 -18.89 -0.09
CA ASP A 153 4.04 -17.77 -0.65
C ASP A 153 3.23 -16.48 -0.65
N GLU A 154 1.93 -16.54 -0.88
CA GLU A 154 1.07 -15.36 -0.93
C GLU A 154 0.91 -14.73 0.46
N SER A 155 0.63 -15.54 1.48
CA SER A 155 0.55 -15.08 2.87
C SER A 155 1.89 -14.57 3.40
N TYR A 156 3.00 -15.22 3.00
CA TYR A 156 4.34 -14.74 3.31
C TYR A 156 4.61 -13.36 2.69
N TYR A 157 4.34 -13.19 1.41
CA TYR A 157 4.49 -11.91 0.71
C TYR A 157 3.71 -10.80 1.40
N TYR A 158 2.46 -11.07 1.70
CA TYR A 158 1.57 -10.11 2.32
C TYR A 158 2.07 -9.71 3.72
N MET A 159 2.47 -10.68 4.55
CA MET A 159 3.04 -10.44 5.87
C MET A 159 4.33 -9.63 5.78
N ARG A 160 5.22 -9.97 4.84
CA ARG A 160 6.51 -9.28 4.68
C ARG A 160 6.32 -7.83 4.24
N ILE A 161 5.39 -7.56 3.34
CA ILE A 161 5.03 -6.17 2.96
C ILE A 161 4.51 -5.40 4.18
N GLN A 162 3.62 -5.96 4.97
CA GLN A 162 3.10 -5.29 6.17
C GLN A 162 4.24 -4.98 7.16
N GLN A 163 5.11 -5.94 7.40
CA GLN A 163 6.22 -5.81 8.34
C GLN A 163 7.21 -4.71 7.94
N THR A 164 7.45 -4.54 6.65
CA THR A 164 8.51 -3.63 6.16
C THR A 164 7.99 -2.30 5.63
N HIS A 165 6.69 -2.12 5.52
CA HIS A 165 6.07 -0.92 4.93
C HIS A 165 6.61 0.38 5.52
N ASP A 166 6.76 0.45 6.85
CA ASP A 166 7.20 1.65 7.58
C ASP A 166 8.70 1.89 7.47
N ILE A 167 9.45 0.79 7.31
CA ILE A 167 10.86 0.87 6.97
C ILE A 167 11.01 1.50 5.59
N TRP A 168 10.14 1.15 4.64
CA TRP A 168 10.19 1.73 3.30
C TRP A 168 9.86 3.22 3.30
N HIS A 169 8.91 3.67 4.13
CA HIS A 169 8.68 5.09 4.39
C HIS A 169 9.95 5.78 4.91
N THR A 170 10.59 5.18 5.90
CA THR A 170 11.79 5.73 6.56
C THR A 170 12.96 5.84 5.59
N VAL A 171 13.23 4.79 4.82
CA VAL A 171 14.35 4.77 3.87
C VAL A 171 14.15 5.79 2.76
N ASN A 172 12.93 5.92 2.23
CA ASN A 172 12.64 6.91 1.20
C ASN A 172 12.52 8.35 1.74
N GLY A 173 12.42 8.54 3.07
CA GLY A 173 12.19 9.86 3.67
C GLY A 173 10.80 10.43 3.38
N TRP A 174 9.83 9.59 3.08
CA TRP A 174 8.45 9.97 2.78
C TRP A 174 7.56 9.75 4.00
N LEU A 175 7.69 10.63 4.99
CA LEU A 175 7.11 10.47 6.31
C LEU A 175 5.79 11.23 6.51
N ASP A 176 5.39 12.03 5.53
CA ASP A 176 4.15 12.81 5.54
C ASP A 176 3.04 12.14 4.70
N SER A 177 1.96 12.84 4.61
CA SER A 177 0.77 12.39 3.88
C SER A 177 1.00 12.25 2.36
N ILE A 178 1.80 13.11 1.76
CA ILE A 178 2.18 13.04 0.35
C ILE A 178 3.11 11.84 0.14
N GLY A 179 3.96 11.56 1.13
CA GLY A 179 4.84 10.40 1.15
C GLY A 179 4.10 9.07 0.99
N GLY A 180 2.89 8.96 1.53
CA GLY A 180 2.06 7.77 1.34
C GLY A 180 1.63 7.54 -0.10
N ILE A 181 1.34 8.61 -0.86
CA ILE A 181 1.02 8.52 -2.30
C ILE A 181 2.26 8.05 -3.09
N LYS A 182 3.40 8.66 -2.79
CA LYS A 182 4.68 8.30 -3.42
C LYS A 182 5.07 6.86 -3.12
N LEU A 183 4.92 6.41 -1.86
CA LEU A 183 5.24 5.05 -1.46
C LEU A 183 4.31 4.02 -2.11
N ALA A 184 3.02 4.30 -2.26
CA ALA A 184 2.10 3.42 -2.96
C ALA A 184 2.55 3.18 -4.42
N ALA A 185 2.97 4.23 -5.11
CA ALA A 185 3.48 4.12 -6.47
C ALA A 185 4.87 3.46 -6.53
N PHE A 186 5.75 3.73 -5.57
CA PHE A 186 7.03 3.04 -5.40
C PHE A 186 6.84 1.54 -5.22
N GLN A 187 5.97 1.14 -4.30
CA GLN A 187 5.66 -0.27 -4.04
C GLN A 187 5.04 -0.91 -5.29
N LEU A 188 4.15 -0.22 -6.00
CA LEU A 188 3.58 -0.71 -7.26
C LEU A 188 4.67 -1.00 -8.29
N ALA A 189 5.66 -0.11 -8.43
CA ALA A 189 6.80 -0.33 -9.34
C ALA A 189 7.65 -1.54 -8.95
N GLN A 190 7.84 -1.77 -7.65
CA GLN A 190 8.65 -2.86 -7.11
C GLN A 190 7.93 -4.22 -7.15
N THR A 191 6.63 -4.25 -6.90
CA THR A 191 5.89 -5.49 -6.62
C THR A 191 4.78 -5.81 -7.61
N ARG A 192 4.40 -4.87 -8.47
CA ARG A 192 3.22 -4.97 -9.36
C ARG A 192 1.91 -5.19 -8.60
N SER A 193 1.80 -4.68 -7.38
CA SER A 193 0.66 -4.91 -6.49
C SER A 193 -0.69 -4.57 -7.13
N SER A 194 -1.54 -5.58 -7.30
CA SER A 194 -2.90 -5.43 -7.79
C SER A 194 -3.76 -4.65 -6.81
N LEU A 195 -3.56 -4.85 -5.50
CA LEU A 195 -4.26 -4.11 -4.47
C LEU A 195 -3.98 -2.61 -4.55
N LEU A 196 -2.72 -2.22 -4.67
CA LEU A 196 -2.35 -0.81 -4.84
C LEU A 196 -2.86 -0.22 -6.15
N THR A 197 -2.89 -1.02 -7.22
CA THR A 197 -3.49 -0.61 -8.50
C THR A 197 -4.96 -0.23 -8.31
N LEU A 198 -5.74 -1.07 -7.63
CA LEU A 198 -7.15 -0.77 -7.34
C LEU A 198 -7.29 0.41 -6.38
N ALA A 199 -6.45 0.49 -5.34
CA ALA A 199 -6.49 1.59 -4.37
C ALA A 199 -6.18 2.94 -5.03
N ILE A 200 -5.15 3.02 -5.86
CA ILE A 200 -4.81 4.24 -6.62
C ILE A 200 -5.94 4.60 -7.58
N THR A 201 -6.48 3.61 -8.31
CA THR A 201 -7.56 3.83 -9.27
C THR A 201 -8.82 4.35 -8.59
N SER A 202 -9.28 3.68 -7.52
CA SER A 202 -10.50 4.08 -6.80
C SER A 202 -10.35 5.45 -6.15
N THR A 203 -9.17 5.78 -5.63
CA THR A 203 -8.88 7.10 -5.06
C THR A 203 -8.85 8.19 -6.13
N THR A 204 -8.25 7.89 -7.28
CA THR A 204 -8.26 8.82 -8.43
C THR A 204 -9.69 9.10 -8.89
N LEU A 205 -10.53 8.06 -9.00
CA LEU A 205 -11.94 8.22 -9.34
C LEU A 205 -12.72 9.03 -8.28
N ASN A 206 -12.41 8.84 -6.99
CA ASN A 206 -12.97 9.65 -5.92
C ASN A 206 -12.60 11.13 -6.09
N ALA A 207 -11.33 11.44 -6.31
CA ALA A 207 -10.87 12.81 -6.51
C ALA A 207 -11.56 13.49 -7.72
N ILE A 208 -11.69 12.77 -8.84
CA ILE A 208 -12.43 13.26 -10.02
C ILE A 208 -13.90 13.50 -9.68
N LYS A 209 -14.54 12.57 -9.00
CA LYS A 209 -15.95 12.70 -8.55
C LYS A 209 -16.14 13.91 -7.65
N MET A 210 -15.16 14.23 -6.81
CA MET A 210 -15.15 15.37 -5.91
C MET A 210 -14.73 16.68 -6.60
N ASN A 211 -14.53 16.65 -7.92
CA ASN A 211 -14.08 17.79 -8.74
C ASN A 211 -12.75 18.41 -8.24
N GLN A 212 -11.85 17.54 -7.76
CA GLN A 212 -10.53 17.96 -7.31
C GLN A 212 -9.53 17.98 -8.47
N ASP A 213 -8.51 18.83 -8.37
CA ASP A 213 -7.38 18.78 -9.29
C ASP A 213 -6.53 17.53 -8.99
N ILE A 214 -6.47 16.60 -9.94
CA ILE A 214 -5.69 15.37 -9.82
C ILE A 214 -4.22 15.52 -10.22
N ASN A 215 -3.83 16.64 -10.84
CA ASN A 215 -2.46 16.83 -11.33
C ASN A 215 -1.39 16.70 -10.24
N PRO A 216 -1.55 17.25 -9.02
CA PRO A 216 -0.57 17.05 -7.95
C PRO A 216 -0.44 15.57 -7.56
N MET A 217 -1.56 14.84 -7.46
CA MET A 217 -1.54 13.41 -7.12
C MET A 217 -0.81 12.60 -8.20
N VAL A 218 -1.10 12.86 -9.48
CA VAL A 218 -0.43 12.17 -10.61
C VAL A 218 1.07 12.45 -10.60
N ALA A 219 1.48 13.69 -10.31
CA ALA A 219 2.90 14.04 -10.20
C ALA A 219 3.60 13.26 -9.07
N PHE A 220 2.98 13.13 -7.89
CA PHE A 220 3.50 12.34 -6.77
C PHE A 220 3.56 10.83 -7.08
N LEU A 221 2.55 10.29 -7.74
CA LEU A 221 2.55 8.90 -8.21
C LEU A 221 3.70 8.66 -9.21
N GLN A 222 3.89 9.58 -10.15
CA GLN A 222 4.98 9.49 -11.14
C GLN A 222 6.36 9.54 -10.46
N GLU A 223 6.55 10.43 -9.48
CA GLU A 223 7.79 10.52 -8.72
C GLU A 223 8.09 9.21 -7.99
N GLY A 224 7.14 8.72 -7.19
CA GLY A 224 7.29 7.47 -6.44
C GLY A 224 7.56 6.27 -7.34
N TYR A 225 6.82 6.14 -8.44
CA TYR A 225 6.99 5.06 -9.41
C TYR A 225 8.38 5.08 -10.06
N ASN A 226 8.86 6.27 -10.46
CA ASN A 226 10.17 6.42 -11.07
C ASN A 226 11.32 6.11 -10.11
N VAL A 227 11.17 6.44 -8.83
CA VAL A 227 12.14 6.04 -7.78
C VAL A 227 12.12 4.52 -7.62
N GLY A 228 10.92 3.91 -7.54
CA GLY A 228 10.76 2.47 -7.40
C GLY A 228 11.36 1.65 -8.55
N LEU A 229 11.26 2.14 -9.79
CA LEU A 229 11.88 1.50 -10.97
C LEU A 229 13.41 1.51 -10.92
N LYS A 230 14.02 2.51 -10.29
CA LYS A 230 15.49 2.67 -10.22
C LYS A 230 16.09 2.04 -8.98
N ALA A 231 15.31 1.88 -7.94
CA ALA A 231 15.75 1.29 -6.68
C ALA A 231 16.01 -0.21 -6.83
N LYS A 232 16.98 -0.71 -6.08
CA LYS A 232 17.13 -2.16 -5.90
C LYS A 232 15.93 -2.73 -5.13
N PRO A 233 15.70 -4.05 -5.18
CA PRO A 233 14.54 -4.65 -4.53
C PRO A 233 14.51 -4.44 -3.02
N PHE A 234 13.55 -3.65 -2.54
CA PHE A 234 13.37 -3.40 -1.11
C PHE A 234 12.87 -4.64 -0.37
N LEU A 235 12.03 -5.45 -1.04
CA LEU A 235 11.50 -6.68 -0.47
C LEU A 235 12.61 -7.71 -0.18
N ALA A 236 13.73 -7.66 -0.90
CA ALA A 236 14.86 -8.59 -0.70
C ALA A 236 15.69 -8.26 0.55
N GLN A 237 15.49 -7.12 1.19
CA GLN A 237 16.34 -6.68 2.28
C GLN A 237 15.90 -7.25 3.63
N LYS A 238 16.86 -7.74 4.40
CA LYS A 238 16.70 -8.14 5.81
C LYS A 238 17.02 -6.93 6.71
N TRP A 239 16.15 -5.93 6.65
CA TRP A 239 16.33 -4.64 7.34
C TRP A 239 16.63 -4.79 8.83
N GLU A 240 15.97 -5.74 9.44
CA GLU A 240 15.95 -5.98 10.87
C GLU A 240 17.29 -6.54 11.40
N GLU A 241 18.14 -7.05 10.52
CA GLU A 241 19.48 -7.51 10.86
C GLU A 241 20.52 -6.37 10.92
N ALA A 242 20.16 -5.16 10.51
CA ALA A 242 21.10 -4.04 10.38
C ALA A 242 20.49 -2.69 10.79
N TRP A 243 19.79 -2.65 11.92
CA TRP A 243 19.21 -1.42 12.47
C TRP A 243 20.23 -0.31 12.75
N GLU A 244 21.47 -0.69 13.10
CA GLU A 244 22.55 0.26 13.41
C GLU A 244 23.17 0.89 12.15
N LYS A 245 22.94 0.29 10.98
CA LYS A 245 23.51 0.76 9.72
C LYS A 245 23.00 2.16 9.39
N PRO A 246 23.90 3.09 9.00
CA PRO A 246 23.51 4.44 8.61
C PRO A 246 22.49 4.47 7.50
N LEU A 247 21.47 5.31 7.65
CA LEU A 247 20.39 5.45 6.65
C LEU A 247 20.93 5.90 5.28
N ALA A 248 22.00 6.71 5.29
CA ALA A 248 22.66 7.15 4.06
C ALA A 248 23.33 5.98 3.30
N GLU A 249 23.88 4.99 4.01
CA GLU A 249 24.45 3.78 3.38
C GLU A 249 23.34 2.91 2.76
N TRP A 250 22.23 2.69 3.49
CA TRP A 250 21.06 2.00 2.93
C TRP A 250 20.58 2.66 1.65
N ARG A 251 20.45 3.99 1.64
CA ARG A 251 20.02 4.76 0.47
C ARG A 251 21.01 4.61 -0.69
N ALA A 252 22.29 4.73 -0.43
CA ALA A 252 23.33 4.57 -1.46
C ALA A 252 23.32 3.16 -2.08
N GLU A 253 23.27 2.11 -1.24
CA GLU A 253 23.24 0.72 -1.70
C GLU A 253 22.00 0.39 -2.51
N LEU A 254 20.85 0.95 -2.13
CA LEU A 254 19.57 0.70 -2.79
C LEU A 254 19.26 1.66 -3.93
N ASN A 255 20.21 2.52 -4.28
CA ASN A 255 20.05 3.52 -5.36
C ASN A 255 18.89 4.51 -5.11
N ILE A 256 18.70 4.93 -3.86
CA ILE A 256 17.76 6.00 -3.49
C ILE A 256 18.45 7.34 -3.60
N THR A 257 18.20 8.04 -4.69
CA THR A 257 18.85 9.34 -5.01
C THR A 257 18.00 10.55 -4.61
N HIS A 258 16.70 10.37 -4.42
CA HIS A 258 15.77 11.41 -3.97
C HIS A 258 15.38 11.15 -2.52
N VAL A 259 16.04 11.82 -1.62
CA VAL A 259 15.53 11.98 -0.25
C VAL A 259 14.52 13.12 -0.31
N GLY A 260 13.29 12.88 0.16
CA GLY A 260 12.31 13.96 0.34
C GLY A 260 12.99 15.15 1.02
N ASN A 261 12.62 16.37 0.64
CA ASN A 261 13.29 17.58 1.12
C ASN A 261 13.39 17.59 2.65
N VAL A 262 14.57 17.33 3.18
CA VAL A 262 14.92 17.40 4.62
C VAL A 262 14.57 18.78 5.23
N ARG A 263 14.35 19.81 4.38
CA ARG A 263 13.95 21.15 4.80
C ARG A 263 12.58 21.26 5.50
N THR A 264 11.70 20.28 5.34
CA THR A 264 10.42 20.26 6.05
C THR A 264 10.51 19.55 7.40
N GLU A 265 11.49 18.66 7.60
CA GLU A 265 11.69 17.98 8.88
C GLU A 265 12.24 18.93 9.96
N GLU A 266 13.22 19.78 9.62
CA GLU A 266 13.74 20.80 10.54
C GLU A 266 12.71 21.90 10.86
N ALA A 267 11.89 22.29 9.89
CA ALA A 267 10.85 23.29 10.10
C ALA A 267 9.66 22.74 10.93
N SER A 268 9.36 21.44 10.83
CA SER A 268 8.31 20.77 11.63
C SER A 268 8.77 20.54 13.08
N LEU A 269 10.07 20.25 13.30
CA LEU A 269 10.67 20.09 14.63
C LEU A 269 10.93 21.43 15.33
N ALA A 270 11.02 22.54 14.60
CA ALA A 270 11.17 23.89 15.14
C ALA A 270 9.82 24.56 15.49
N ALA A 271 8.70 23.95 15.12
CA ALA A 271 7.34 24.46 15.36
C ALA A 271 6.61 23.75 16.52
N VAL A 272 7.29 22.86 17.24
CA VAL A 272 6.85 22.21 18.50
C VAL A 272 7.79 22.69 19.60
#